data_0e90d99b7c7a21d91c77344d26d08f0b
#
_entry.id   0e90d99b7c7a21d91c77344d26d08f0b
#
_cell.length_a   1.000
_cell.length_b   1.000
_cell.length_c   1.000
_cell.angle_alpha   90.00
_cell.angle_beta   90.00
_cell.angle_gamma   90.00
#
_symmetry.space_group_name_H-M   'P 1'
#
loop_
_entity.id
_entity.type
_entity.pdbx_description
1 polymer ?
#
loop_
_entity_poly.entity_id
_entity_poly.type
_entity_poly.pdbx_seq_one_letter_code
_entity_poly.pdbx_strand_id
1 'polypeptide(L)'
;MELEEATPAVPTRSRRRPALDTVRPHPQRAPQLRPYQIEAQQAILEHRARGVRSQLVSLATGLGKSVVIATLPKLLSLRPGDVTVVVAHRDELIEQLVDKFRVENPEAIIGIEKAERRASEECSIVVATVQTLAERRLDEFVARFRRRISLFVIDEAHHAAAPSYRAIVDAVLAQRPEAMILGFTATPNRGDGVRLVDVFEKIVYTMDARKAIDAGYLVPVKSYAVATTTNLDDIASRGGDFVIGQLAAAVNTVDRNARIVAAYSQHTPGLKSLVFTASVEHARDVAEEFVANGIRAEWASGETPRDERERIVRDFRGDGIDVLVNCGLYLEGFDVPSVQVILNARPTKSTTLYTQITGRALRPVDDIAHSLSQTGSALERRELIEKSPKPAAIVIDLVDQAHRHELVTVPSLYGLPPHIDAQGRMTAQVADKFEELLRRDPKRAAKVRSAEEIETALVEIDAHAAPREIKPTWQAIDPVDHWRLELPPTRVALDRRGRPIPDFSAKWNQWVAEARRIAPHEDAERFASRMLNVDPKTVRWERRRIDVKRDGEKYVTLYSTEDLPERVIEVSSSLPGALGSAYQRVDEMLSGYTSISANGTSPARPGNVAAGDKHPNGKRRRGRRARSRQG
;
A
#
# COMPACT_ATOMS: atom_id res chain seq x y z
N MET A 1 -72.98 -43.07 40.98
CA MET A 1 -72.71 -41.64 41.21
C MET A 1 -71.20 -41.51 41.00
N GLU A 2 -70.86 -41.46 39.72
CA GLU A 2 -69.51 -41.37 39.21
C GLU A 2 -69.10 -39.92 39.07
N LEU A 3 -68.00 -39.56 39.65
CA LEU A 3 -67.43 -38.21 39.54
C LEU A 3 -66.50 -38.20 38.32
N GLU A 4 -66.89 -37.45 37.27
CA GLU A 4 -66.01 -37.15 36.14
C GLU A 4 -64.88 -36.22 36.58
N GLU A 5 -63.65 -36.68 36.43
CA GLU A 5 -62.42 -35.86 36.57
C GLU A 5 -62.20 -35.06 35.30
N ALA A 6 -62.26 -33.72 35.45
CA ALA A 6 -61.95 -32.78 34.38
C ALA A 6 -60.44 -32.62 34.21
N THR A 7 -59.92 -32.97 33.03
CA THR A 7 -58.54 -32.78 32.61
C THR A 7 -58.28 -31.28 32.37
N PRO A 8 -57.19 -30.67 32.94
CA PRO A 8 -56.90 -29.26 32.68
C PRO A 8 -56.30 -29.05 31.29
N ALA A 9 -56.82 -28.06 30.58
CA ALA A 9 -56.41 -27.62 29.26
C ALA A 9 -54.96 -27.09 29.29
N VAL A 10 -54.10 -27.61 28.42
CA VAL A 10 -52.73 -27.12 28.17
C VAL A 10 -52.77 -25.76 27.52
N PRO A 11 -52.14 -24.69 28.07
CA PRO A 11 -52.14 -23.38 27.42
C PRO A 11 -51.27 -23.42 26.14
N THR A 12 -51.89 -23.08 25.01
CA THR A 12 -51.22 -22.82 23.73
C THR A 12 -50.19 -21.69 23.88
N ARG A 13 -48.92 -22.04 23.80
CA ARG A 13 -47.83 -21.05 23.71
C ARG A 13 -48.04 -20.19 22.49
N SER A 14 -48.45 -18.94 22.69
CA SER A 14 -48.39 -17.90 21.68
C SER A 14 -46.96 -17.76 21.21
N ARG A 15 -46.71 -17.96 19.91
CA ARG A 15 -45.44 -17.63 19.28
C ARG A 15 -45.18 -16.13 19.48
N ARG A 16 -44.34 -15.75 20.47
CA ARG A 16 -43.84 -14.39 20.58
C ARG A 16 -43.07 -14.09 19.30
N ARG A 17 -43.52 -13.09 18.55
CA ARG A 17 -42.73 -12.47 17.47
C ARG A 17 -41.40 -12.04 18.08
N PRO A 18 -40.27 -12.32 17.40
CA PRO A 18 -38.96 -11.83 17.88
C PRO A 18 -39.02 -10.30 17.95
N ALA A 19 -38.56 -9.74 19.07
CA ALA A 19 -38.53 -8.31 19.29
C ALA A 19 -37.69 -7.63 18.21
N LEU A 20 -38.27 -6.63 17.57
CA LEU A 20 -37.57 -5.72 16.67
C LEU A 20 -36.52 -4.96 17.51
N ASP A 21 -35.24 -5.29 17.32
CA ASP A 21 -34.11 -4.59 17.93
C ASP A 21 -33.96 -3.18 17.34
N THR A 22 -34.80 -2.26 17.77
CA THR A 22 -34.62 -0.82 17.56
C THR A 22 -33.84 -0.26 18.77
N VAL A 23 -32.52 -0.14 18.64
CA VAL A 23 -31.68 0.46 19.70
C VAL A 23 -31.65 1.97 19.51
N ARG A 24 -31.98 2.73 20.58
CA ARG A 24 -31.95 4.20 20.60
C ARG A 24 -30.53 4.75 20.49
N PRO A 25 -30.31 5.90 19.84
CA PRO A 25 -28.98 6.45 19.59
C PRO A 25 -28.30 6.94 20.87
N HIS A 26 -26.99 6.67 20.96
CA HIS A 26 -26.10 7.26 21.95
C HIS A 26 -25.60 8.62 21.41
N PRO A 27 -25.52 9.71 22.19
CA PRO A 27 -25.10 11.02 21.71
C PRO A 27 -23.57 11.11 21.58
N GLN A 28 -23.00 10.41 20.60
CA GLN A 28 -21.63 10.65 20.18
C GLN A 28 -21.64 11.57 18.95
N ARG A 29 -20.81 12.62 18.99
CA ARG A 29 -20.61 13.52 17.84
C ARG A 29 -19.96 12.73 16.69
N ALA A 30 -20.50 12.85 15.48
CA ALA A 30 -19.92 12.23 14.30
C ALA A 30 -18.43 12.63 14.16
N PRO A 31 -17.53 11.67 13.93
CA PRO A 31 -16.11 11.98 13.80
C PRO A 31 -15.88 12.84 12.56
N GLN A 32 -15.05 13.87 12.70
CA GLN A 32 -14.63 14.68 11.56
C GLN A 32 -13.81 13.81 10.60
N LEU A 33 -14.22 13.80 9.32
CA LEU A 33 -13.50 13.07 8.27
C LEU A 33 -12.11 13.67 8.05
N ARG A 34 -11.14 12.80 7.88
CA ARG A 34 -9.76 13.17 7.54
C ARG A 34 -9.65 13.49 6.04
N PRO A 35 -8.69 14.31 5.60
CA PRO A 35 -8.53 14.71 4.20
C PRO A 35 -8.59 13.54 3.20
N TYR A 36 -7.86 12.47 3.43
CA TYR A 36 -7.86 11.30 2.54
C TYR A 36 -9.21 10.55 2.51
N GLN A 37 -10.02 10.63 3.57
CA GLN A 37 -11.37 10.05 3.58
C GLN A 37 -12.32 10.90 2.71
N ILE A 38 -12.13 12.23 2.73
CA ILE A 38 -12.84 13.15 1.84
C ILE A 38 -12.43 12.92 0.39
N GLU A 39 -11.13 12.76 0.11
CA GLU A 39 -10.62 12.42 -1.22
C GLU A 39 -11.21 11.09 -1.74
N ALA A 40 -11.30 10.08 -0.88
CA ALA A 40 -11.93 8.80 -1.24
C ALA A 40 -13.42 8.99 -1.59
N GLN A 41 -14.15 9.81 -0.83
CA GLN A 41 -15.54 10.14 -1.12
C GLN A 41 -15.70 10.91 -2.44
N GLN A 42 -14.82 11.87 -2.70
CA GLN A 42 -14.81 12.63 -3.97
C GLN A 42 -14.56 11.70 -5.16
N ALA A 43 -13.57 10.80 -5.03
CA ALA A 43 -13.29 9.81 -6.07
C ALA A 43 -14.49 8.89 -6.35
N ILE A 44 -15.20 8.46 -5.31
CA ILE A 44 -16.44 7.66 -5.47
C ILE A 44 -17.49 8.45 -6.29
N LEU A 45 -17.72 9.72 -5.94
CA LEU A 45 -18.69 10.57 -6.63
C LEU A 45 -18.32 10.86 -8.09
N GLU A 46 -17.06 11.20 -8.33
CA GLU A 46 -16.55 11.46 -9.67
C GLU A 46 -16.71 10.25 -10.61
N HIS A 47 -16.34 9.06 -10.12
CA HIS A 47 -16.47 7.85 -10.94
C HIS A 47 -17.93 7.44 -11.14
N ARG A 48 -18.79 7.62 -10.13
CA ARG A 48 -20.23 7.44 -10.28
C ARG A 48 -20.82 8.36 -11.34
N ALA A 49 -20.42 9.64 -11.36
CA ALA A 49 -20.86 10.60 -12.37
C ALA A 49 -20.43 10.21 -13.80
N ARG A 50 -19.33 9.46 -13.93
CA ARG A 50 -18.84 8.87 -15.19
C ARG A 50 -19.50 7.53 -15.55
N GLY A 51 -20.49 7.08 -14.76
CA GLY A 51 -21.24 5.84 -15.00
C GLY A 51 -20.60 4.57 -14.40
N VAL A 52 -19.46 4.66 -13.71
CA VAL A 52 -18.83 3.52 -13.02
C VAL A 52 -19.63 3.17 -11.77
N ARG A 53 -20.26 2.01 -11.77
CA ARG A 53 -21.18 1.60 -10.67
C ARG A 53 -20.59 0.57 -9.73
N SER A 54 -19.63 -0.21 -10.19
CA SER A 54 -18.91 -1.17 -9.36
C SER A 54 -17.50 -0.67 -9.09
N GLN A 55 -17.27 -0.15 -7.86
CA GLN A 55 -16.04 0.57 -7.51
C GLN A 55 -15.35 -0.06 -6.31
N LEU A 56 -14.02 -0.06 -6.33
CA LEU A 56 -13.18 -0.53 -5.22
C LEU A 56 -12.40 0.64 -4.61
N VAL A 57 -12.45 0.76 -3.30
CA VAL A 57 -11.66 1.70 -2.50
C VAL A 57 -10.64 0.90 -1.69
N SER A 58 -9.37 1.22 -1.87
CA SER A 58 -8.27 0.60 -1.13
C SER A 58 -7.77 1.56 -0.04
N LEU A 59 -8.01 1.19 1.22
CA LEU A 59 -7.54 1.92 2.39
C LEU A 59 -6.81 0.96 3.32
N ALA A 60 -5.57 1.28 3.68
CA ALA A 60 -4.80 0.47 4.61
C ALA A 60 -5.54 0.26 5.94
N THR A 61 -5.17 -0.80 6.65
CA THR A 61 -5.69 -1.07 8.00
C THR A 61 -5.40 0.11 8.92
N GLY A 62 -6.39 0.49 9.76
CA GLY A 62 -6.25 1.65 10.67
C GLY A 62 -6.67 3.00 10.08
N LEU A 63 -6.99 3.10 8.78
CA LEU A 63 -7.43 4.34 8.14
C LEU A 63 -8.94 4.61 8.24
N GLY A 64 -9.68 3.81 9.01
CA GLY A 64 -11.10 4.07 9.27
C GLY A 64 -12.03 3.80 8.10
N LYS A 65 -11.85 2.69 7.37
CA LYS A 65 -12.77 2.21 6.31
C LYS A 65 -14.22 2.28 6.73
N SER A 66 -14.55 1.77 7.93
CA SER A 66 -15.91 1.73 8.46
C SER A 66 -16.55 3.12 8.67
N VAL A 67 -15.74 4.16 8.91
CA VAL A 67 -16.22 5.56 8.98
C VAL A 67 -16.65 6.03 7.60
N VAL A 68 -15.82 5.81 6.57
CA VAL A 68 -16.17 6.15 5.18
C VAL A 68 -17.43 5.39 4.75
N ILE A 69 -17.50 4.08 5.04
CA ILE A 69 -18.68 3.24 4.74
C ILE A 69 -19.94 3.84 5.37
N ALA A 70 -19.88 4.23 6.64
CA ALA A 70 -21.04 4.78 7.35
C ALA A 70 -21.55 6.11 6.79
N THR A 71 -20.72 6.88 6.11
CA THR A 71 -21.12 8.16 5.49
C THR A 71 -21.77 8.00 4.11
N LEU A 72 -21.63 6.85 3.45
CA LEU A 72 -22.06 6.62 2.06
C LEU A 72 -23.54 6.90 1.80
N PRO A 73 -24.51 6.53 2.68
CA PRO A 73 -25.93 6.81 2.42
C PRO A 73 -26.22 8.30 2.22
N LYS A 74 -25.60 9.15 3.05
CA LYS A 74 -25.71 10.62 2.93
C LYS A 74 -24.94 11.14 1.72
N LEU A 75 -23.69 10.68 1.54
CA LEU A 75 -22.84 11.07 0.43
C LEU A 75 -23.50 10.86 -0.93
N LEU A 76 -24.14 9.73 -1.10
CA LEU A 76 -24.78 9.34 -2.36
C LEU A 76 -26.19 9.91 -2.53
N SER A 77 -26.69 10.66 -1.53
CA SER A 77 -28.03 11.27 -1.53
C SER A 77 -29.13 10.26 -1.93
N LEU A 78 -29.14 9.11 -1.23
CA LEU A 78 -30.09 8.05 -1.51
C LEU A 78 -31.53 8.54 -1.32
N ARG A 79 -32.44 8.06 -2.16
CA ARG A 79 -33.86 8.47 -2.15
C ARG A 79 -34.60 7.88 -0.93
N PRO A 80 -35.63 8.53 -0.43
CA PRO A 80 -36.53 7.90 0.53
C PRO A 80 -37.03 6.55 0.03
N GLY A 81 -36.88 5.51 0.84
CA GLY A 81 -37.22 4.14 0.46
C GLY A 81 -36.07 3.32 -0.15
N ASP A 82 -34.98 3.94 -0.55
CA ASP A 82 -33.73 3.22 -0.92
C ASP A 82 -33.12 2.55 0.32
N VAL A 83 -32.46 1.42 0.09
CA VAL A 83 -31.80 0.63 1.14
C VAL A 83 -30.32 0.50 0.84
N THR A 84 -29.51 0.75 1.86
CA THR A 84 -28.08 0.41 1.87
C THR A 84 -27.89 -0.94 2.54
N VAL A 85 -27.23 -1.87 1.87
CA VAL A 85 -26.83 -3.16 2.44
C VAL A 85 -25.31 -3.20 2.56
N VAL A 86 -24.81 -3.53 3.74
CA VAL A 86 -23.37 -3.71 3.99
C VAL A 86 -23.12 -5.14 4.42
N VAL A 87 -22.23 -5.83 3.74
CA VAL A 87 -21.85 -7.19 4.10
C VAL A 87 -20.44 -7.23 4.67
N ALA A 88 -20.28 -7.95 5.77
CA ALA A 88 -19.02 -8.22 6.41
C ALA A 88 -18.85 -9.73 6.66
N HIS A 89 -17.59 -10.15 6.79
CA HIS A 89 -17.25 -11.57 6.96
C HIS A 89 -17.34 -12.02 8.41
N ARG A 90 -17.02 -11.16 9.38
CA ARG A 90 -16.92 -11.49 10.80
C ARG A 90 -17.98 -10.82 11.65
N ASP A 91 -18.35 -11.52 12.69
CA ASP A 91 -19.39 -11.14 13.62
C ASP A 91 -19.09 -9.85 14.40
N GLU A 92 -17.84 -9.67 14.80
CA GLU A 92 -17.39 -8.50 15.54
C GLU A 92 -17.48 -7.21 14.71
N LEU A 93 -17.30 -7.33 13.39
CA LEU A 93 -17.40 -6.20 12.45
C LEU A 93 -18.84 -5.68 12.32
N ILE A 94 -19.84 -6.56 12.47
CA ILE A 94 -21.26 -6.19 12.36
C ILE A 94 -21.64 -5.14 13.39
N GLU A 95 -21.36 -5.38 14.67
CA GLU A 95 -21.72 -4.46 15.74
C GLU A 95 -20.96 -3.13 15.61
N GLN A 96 -19.67 -3.18 15.25
CA GLN A 96 -18.87 -1.97 15.01
C GLN A 96 -19.39 -1.13 13.86
N LEU A 97 -19.81 -1.77 12.75
CA LEU A 97 -20.43 -1.06 11.61
C LEU A 97 -21.76 -0.43 12.02
N VAL A 98 -22.60 -1.18 12.73
CA VAL A 98 -23.88 -0.67 13.25
C VAL A 98 -23.68 0.56 14.11
N ASP A 99 -22.70 0.55 15.05
CA ASP A 99 -22.42 1.70 15.90
C ASP A 99 -21.93 2.91 15.08
N LYS A 100 -21.08 2.69 14.07
CA LYS A 100 -20.68 3.78 13.16
C LYS A 100 -21.86 4.34 12.36
N PHE A 101 -22.72 3.48 11.84
CA PHE A 101 -23.91 3.92 11.12
C PHE A 101 -24.87 4.70 12.02
N ARG A 102 -25.05 4.31 13.29
CA ARG A 102 -25.90 5.05 14.25
C ARG A 102 -25.41 6.47 14.48
N VAL A 103 -24.08 6.62 14.62
CA VAL A 103 -23.47 7.94 14.81
C VAL A 103 -23.62 8.81 13.57
N GLU A 104 -23.36 8.26 12.40
CA GLU A 104 -23.38 9.01 11.13
C GLU A 104 -24.79 9.23 10.58
N ASN A 105 -25.74 8.34 10.89
CA ASN A 105 -27.11 8.35 10.35
C ASN A 105 -28.16 8.21 11.46
N PRO A 106 -28.31 9.19 12.36
CA PRO A 106 -29.15 9.07 13.56
C PRO A 106 -30.65 8.85 13.25
N GLU A 107 -31.10 9.30 12.08
CA GLU A 107 -32.48 9.15 11.63
C GLU A 107 -32.76 7.83 10.89
N ALA A 108 -31.70 7.03 10.61
CA ALA A 108 -31.85 5.79 9.85
C ALA A 108 -32.36 4.64 10.71
N ILE A 109 -33.26 3.84 10.17
CA ILE A 109 -33.64 2.56 10.77
C ILE A 109 -32.62 1.53 10.32
N ILE A 110 -31.81 1.05 11.28
CA ILE A 110 -30.71 0.12 11.03
C ILE A 110 -31.12 -1.28 11.48
N GLY A 111 -31.04 -2.24 10.56
CA GLY A 111 -31.32 -3.65 10.82
C GLY A 111 -30.04 -4.51 10.73
N ILE A 112 -30.07 -5.65 11.40
CA ILE A 112 -29.04 -6.66 11.35
C ILE A 112 -29.60 -7.95 10.76
N GLU A 113 -28.96 -8.47 9.72
CA GLU A 113 -29.29 -9.76 9.12
C GLU A 113 -28.17 -10.76 9.42
N LYS A 114 -28.30 -11.51 10.54
CA LYS A 114 -27.25 -12.39 11.04
C LYS A 114 -27.84 -13.49 11.90
N ALA A 115 -27.50 -14.74 11.67
CA ALA A 115 -27.97 -15.90 12.41
C ALA A 115 -29.52 -15.85 12.61
N GLU A 116 -30.02 -15.73 13.85
CA GLU A 116 -31.45 -15.63 14.14
C GLU A 116 -32.01 -14.21 14.01
N ARG A 117 -31.16 -13.19 13.89
CA ARG A 117 -31.59 -11.79 13.72
C ARG A 117 -31.99 -11.54 12.27
N ARG A 118 -33.12 -10.84 12.10
CA ARG A 118 -33.66 -10.46 10.78
C ARG A 118 -33.94 -8.97 10.73
N ALA A 119 -33.43 -8.34 9.68
CA ALA A 119 -33.74 -6.94 9.39
C ALA A 119 -35.20 -6.78 8.95
N SER A 120 -35.90 -5.78 9.49
CA SER A 120 -37.29 -5.47 9.05
C SER A 120 -37.31 -4.78 7.69
N GLU A 121 -38.44 -4.83 7.01
CA GLU A 121 -38.64 -4.13 5.72
C GLU A 121 -38.55 -2.60 5.83
N GLU A 122 -38.73 -2.05 7.03
CA GLU A 122 -38.62 -0.62 7.30
C GLU A 122 -37.21 -0.10 7.35
N CYS A 123 -36.20 -1.02 7.41
CA CYS A 123 -34.80 -0.62 7.48
C CYS A 123 -34.36 0.13 6.21
N SER A 124 -33.66 1.25 6.42
CA SER A 124 -32.96 1.98 5.38
C SER A 124 -31.49 1.57 5.27
N ILE A 125 -30.94 0.97 6.33
CA ILE A 125 -29.59 0.42 6.37
C ILE A 125 -29.65 -1.00 6.94
N VAL A 126 -29.05 -1.96 6.26
CA VAL A 126 -28.94 -3.35 6.71
C VAL A 126 -27.48 -3.75 6.76
N VAL A 127 -27.03 -4.22 7.93
CA VAL A 127 -25.70 -4.81 8.11
C VAL A 127 -25.85 -6.32 8.23
N ALA A 128 -25.18 -7.07 7.35
CA ALA A 128 -25.39 -8.50 7.20
C ALA A 128 -24.09 -9.29 7.21
N THR A 129 -24.14 -10.56 7.67
CA THR A 129 -23.03 -11.49 7.42
C THR A 129 -23.23 -12.20 6.09
N VAL A 130 -22.12 -12.39 5.35
CA VAL A 130 -22.13 -13.09 4.07
C VAL A 130 -22.64 -14.52 4.22
N GLN A 131 -22.24 -15.22 5.28
CA GLN A 131 -22.65 -16.60 5.55
C GLN A 131 -24.18 -16.72 5.69
N THR A 132 -24.81 -15.78 6.43
CA THR A 132 -26.25 -15.78 6.60
C THR A 132 -27.00 -15.53 5.28
N LEU A 133 -26.53 -14.58 4.48
CA LEU A 133 -27.16 -14.25 3.20
C LEU A 133 -26.94 -15.37 2.17
N ALA A 134 -25.69 -15.77 1.91
CA ALA A 134 -25.35 -16.68 0.82
C ALA A 134 -25.91 -18.10 1.01
N GLU A 135 -25.89 -18.62 2.25
CA GLU A 135 -26.18 -20.03 2.51
C GLU A 135 -27.65 -20.30 2.83
N ARG A 136 -28.39 -19.31 3.35
CA ARG A 136 -29.69 -19.58 4.00
C ARG A 136 -30.82 -18.68 3.57
N ARG A 137 -30.56 -17.45 3.12
CA ARG A 137 -31.63 -16.41 3.06
C ARG A 137 -31.59 -15.52 1.83
N LEU A 138 -30.75 -15.79 0.85
CA LEU A 138 -30.55 -14.83 -0.25
C LEU A 138 -31.85 -14.46 -0.95
N ASP A 139 -32.62 -15.47 -1.39
CA ASP A 139 -33.86 -15.24 -2.12
C ASP A 139 -34.90 -14.50 -1.27
N GLU A 140 -35.08 -14.91 -0.01
CA GLU A 140 -35.99 -14.28 0.94
C GLU A 140 -35.56 -12.82 1.22
N PHE A 141 -34.28 -12.58 1.42
CA PHE A 141 -33.71 -11.27 1.70
C PHE A 141 -33.91 -10.33 0.51
N VAL A 142 -33.53 -10.76 -0.68
CA VAL A 142 -33.68 -9.98 -1.91
C VAL A 142 -35.15 -9.72 -2.23
N ALA A 143 -36.04 -10.70 -2.00
CA ALA A 143 -37.50 -10.52 -2.17
C ALA A 143 -38.06 -9.52 -1.16
N ARG A 144 -37.59 -9.50 0.09
CA ARG A 144 -38.02 -8.57 1.15
C ARG A 144 -37.68 -7.13 0.80
N PHE A 145 -36.48 -6.85 0.31
CA PHE A 145 -36.06 -5.50 -0.05
C PHE A 145 -36.31 -5.17 -1.54
N ARG A 146 -36.55 -6.18 -2.38
CA ARG A 146 -36.83 -6.07 -3.82
C ARG A 146 -35.90 -5.05 -4.51
N ARG A 147 -36.48 -4.12 -5.31
CA ARG A 147 -35.73 -3.08 -6.04
C ARG A 147 -35.24 -1.92 -5.16
N ARG A 148 -35.33 -2.02 -3.84
CA ARG A 148 -34.93 -0.95 -2.92
C ARG A 148 -33.44 -0.91 -2.65
N ILE A 149 -32.69 -2.00 -2.85
CA ILE A 149 -31.24 -2.03 -2.61
C ILE A 149 -30.55 -1.18 -3.67
N SER A 150 -30.23 0.08 -3.33
CA SER A 150 -29.59 1.04 -4.22
C SER A 150 -28.07 1.11 -4.04
N LEU A 151 -27.60 0.71 -2.85
CA LEU A 151 -26.20 0.66 -2.50
C LEU A 151 -25.88 -0.68 -1.80
N PHE A 152 -24.96 -1.42 -2.36
CA PHE A 152 -24.44 -2.63 -1.78
C PHE A 152 -22.94 -2.47 -1.50
N VAL A 153 -22.56 -2.60 -0.24
CA VAL A 153 -21.18 -2.39 0.22
C VAL A 153 -20.58 -3.70 0.70
N ILE A 154 -19.38 -3.99 0.25
CA ILE A 154 -18.60 -5.17 0.67
C ILE A 154 -17.42 -4.66 1.52
N ASP A 155 -17.47 -4.89 2.82
CA ASP A 155 -16.30 -4.69 3.68
C ASP A 155 -15.35 -5.89 3.55
N GLU A 156 -14.07 -5.65 3.65
CA GLU A 156 -12.98 -6.59 3.33
C GLU A 156 -13.17 -7.23 1.93
N ALA A 157 -13.34 -6.37 0.93
CA ALA A 157 -13.68 -6.72 -0.45
C ALA A 157 -12.65 -7.61 -1.15
N HIS A 158 -11.51 -7.90 -0.54
CA HIS A 158 -10.60 -8.93 -1.04
C HIS A 158 -11.25 -10.34 -1.03
N HIS A 159 -12.35 -10.55 -0.30
CA HIS A 159 -13.16 -11.76 -0.35
C HIS A 159 -14.20 -11.76 -1.49
N ALA A 160 -14.46 -10.64 -2.15
CA ALA A 160 -15.55 -10.46 -3.10
C ALA A 160 -15.52 -11.42 -4.32
N ALA A 161 -14.36 -11.97 -4.66
CA ALA A 161 -14.23 -12.94 -5.73
C ALA A 161 -14.77 -14.35 -5.38
N ALA A 162 -15.05 -14.63 -4.11
CA ALA A 162 -15.61 -15.92 -3.70
C ALA A 162 -17.05 -16.11 -4.23
N PRO A 163 -17.45 -17.37 -4.57
CA PRO A 163 -18.76 -17.65 -5.14
C PRO A 163 -19.93 -17.12 -4.30
N SER A 164 -19.82 -17.16 -2.97
CA SER A 164 -20.85 -16.67 -2.05
C SER A 164 -21.11 -15.16 -2.21
N TYR A 165 -20.04 -14.36 -2.34
CA TYR A 165 -20.18 -12.91 -2.56
C TYR A 165 -20.73 -12.60 -3.95
N ARG A 166 -20.27 -13.31 -4.98
CA ARG A 166 -20.75 -13.14 -6.35
C ARG A 166 -22.25 -13.43 -6.44
N ALA A 167 -22.71 -14.53 -5.85
CA ALA A 167 -24.13 -14.88 -5.84
C ALA A 167 -24.99 -13.76 -5.22
N ILE A 168 -24.52 -13.11 -4.15
CA ILE A 168 -25.26 -11.99 -3.52
C ILE A 168 -25.26 -10.77 -4.45
N VAL A 169 -24.12 -10.41 -5.04
CA VAL A 169 -24.01 -9.27 -5.98
C VAL A 169 -24.91 -9.49 -7.19
N ASP A 170 -24.87 -10.67 -7.78
CA ASP A 170 -25.69 -11.03 -8.95
C ASP A 170 -27.20 -10.96 -8.62
N ALA A 171 -27.60 -11.46 -7.45
CA ALA A 171 -28.99 -11.39 -7.01
C ALA A 171 -29.47 -9.94 -6.77
N VAL A 172 -28.62 -9.07 -6.23
CA VAL A 172 -28.92 -7.63 -6.08
C VAL A 172 -29.06 -6.96 -7.44
N LEU A 173 -28.10 -7.18 -8.35
CA LEU A 173 -28.11 -6.59 -9.69
C LEU A 173 -29.25 -7.12 -10.56
N ALA A 174 -29.67 -8.38 -10.39
CA ALA A 174 -30.85 -8.92 -11.07
C ALA A 174 -32.15 -8.18 -10.68
N GLN A 175 -32.27 -7.68 -9.45
CA GLN A 175 -33.41 -6.91 -8.99
C GLN A 175 -33.30 -5.40 -9.34
N ARG A 176 -32.09 -4.87 -9.27
CA ARG A 176 -31.81 -3.46 -9.54
C ARG A 176 -30.47 -3.31 -10.29
N PRO A 177 -30.48 -3.36 -11.62
CA PRO A 177 -29.25 -3.26 -12.44
C PRO A 177 -28.48 -1.96 -12.25
N GLU A 178 -29.14 -0.89 -11.78
CA GLU A 178 -28.52 0.39 -11.48
C GLU A 178 -27.98 0.51 -10.05
N ALA A 179 -28.08 -0.53 -9.23
CA ALA A 179 -27.51 -0.53 -7.88
C ALA A 179 -25.99 -0.28 -7.92
N MET A 180 -25.52 0.51 -6.96
CA MET A 180 -24.09 0.77 -6.82
C MET A 180 -23.44 -0.30 -5.95
N ILE A 181 -22.35 -0.88 -6.43
CA ILE A 181 -21.55 -1.87 -5.71
C ILE A 181 -20.26 -1.21 -5.27
N LEU A 182 -20.02 -1.12 -3.97
CA LEU A 182 -18.78 -0.55 -3.42
C LEU A 182 -18.02 -1.59 -2.61
N GLY A 183 -16.76 -1.80 -2.95
CA GLY A 183 -15.86 -2.63 -2.18
C GLY A 183 -14.86 -1.78 -1.38
N PHE A 184 -14.58 -2.19 -0.14
CA PHE A 184 -13.52 -1.62 0.68
C PHE A 184 -12.54 -2.70 1.09
N THR A 185 -11.24 -2.48 0.90
CA THR A 185 -10.19 -3.43 1.29
C THR A 185 -8.91 -2.72 1.69
N ALA A 186 -8.09 -3.37 2.50
CA ALA A 186 -6.73 -2.90 2.77
C ALA A 186 -5.72 -3.40 1.71
N THR A 187 -6.05 -4.48 1.02
CA THR A 187 -5.17 -5.20 0.09
C THR A 187 -5.91 -5.48 -1.21
N PRO A 188 -5.77 -4.61 -2.22
CA PRO A 188 -6.45 -4.81 -3.52
C PRO A 188 -5.82 -5.95 -4.33
N ASN A 189 -4.55 -6.29 -4.07
CA ASN A 189 -3.83 -7.36 -4.74
C ASN A 189 -3.90 -8.63 -3.89
N ARG A 190 -4.45 -9.71 -4.45
CA ARG A 190 -4.50 -11.04 -3.84
C ARG A 190 -3.34 -11.88 -4.34
N GLY A 191 -2.66 -12.56 -3.42
CA GLY A 191 -1.56 -13.48 -3.76
C GLY A 191 -2.01 -14.79 -4.44
N ASP A 192 -3.32 -15.07 -4.47
CA ASP A 192 -3.89 -16.29 -5.07
C ASP A 192 -4.24 -16.16 -6.57
N GLY A 193 -3.91 -15.03 -7.20
CA GLY A 193 -4.14 -14.79 -8.63
C GLY A 193 -5.61 -14.51 -9.01
N VAL A 194 -6.55 -14.52 -8.06
CA VAL A 194 -7.96 -14.19 -8.33
C VAL A 194 -8.13 -12.68 -8.44
N ARG A 195 -8.64 -12.23 -9.58
CA ARG A 195 -8.74 -10.81 -9.91
C ARG A 195 -10.00 -10.18 -9.33
N LEU A 196 -9.85 -9.13 -8.52
CA LEU A 196 -10.97 -8.29 -8.06
C LEU A 196 -11.61 -7.48 -9.21
N VAL A 197 -10.92 -7.33 -10.33
CA VAL A 197 -11.45 -6.72 -11.56
C VAL A 197 -12.63 -7.48 -12.17
N ASP A 198 -12.84 -8.75 -11.78
CA ASP A 198 -14.01 -9.51 -12.20
C ASP A 198 -15.29 -9.12 -11.43
N VAL A 199 -15.15 -8.39 -10.32
CA VAL A 199 -16.25 -7.90 -9.47
C VAL A 199 -16.37 -6.38 -9.53
N PHE A 200 -15.24 -5.67 -9.54
CA PHE A 200 -15.20 -4.21 -9.54
C PHE A 200 -14.65 -3.68 -10.85
N GLU A 201 -15.38 -2.78 -11.48
CA GLU A 201 -14.98 -2.13 -12.73
C GLU A 201 -13.69 -1.30 -12.56
N LYS A 202 -13.51 -0.70 -11.38
CA LYS A 202 -12.38 0.20 -11.15
C LYS A 202 -11.99 0.33 -9.68
N ILE A 203 -10.68 0.38 -9.42
CA ILE A 203 -10.13 0.92 -8.17
C ILE A 203 -10.14 2.43 -8.30
N VAL A 204 -11.00 3.09 -7.52
CA VAL A 204 -11.22 4.54 -7.63
C VAL A 204 -10.35 5.36 -6.71
N TYR A 205 -9.90 4.77 -5.60
CA TYR A 205 -9.01 5.42 -4.65
C TYR A 205 -8.07 4.41 -3.96
N THR A 206 -6.83 4.82 -3.71
CA THR A 206 -5.84 4.00 -3.00
C THR A 206 -5.00 4.83 -2.05
N MET A 207 -5.05 4.46 -0.76
CA MET A 207 -4.16 4.94 0.29
C MET A 207 -3.55 3.72 1.00
N ASP A 208 -2.38 3.29 0.53
CA ASP A 208 -1.64 2.19 1.14
C ASP A 208 -0.96 2.60 2.45
N ALA A 209 -0.37 1.63 3.17
CA ALA A 209 0.25 1.89 4.47
C ALA A 209 1.44 2.85 4.36
N ARG A 210 2.28 2.74 3.32
CA ARG A 210 3.44 3.62 3.13
C ARG A 210 3.01 5.06 2.92
N LYS A 211 2.08 5.31 2.00
CA LYS A 211 1.52 6.65 1.77
C LYS A 211 0.88 7.23 3.03
N ALA A 212 0.17 6.41 3.80
CA ALA A 212 -0.46 6.84 5.03
C ALA A 212 0.56 7.19 6.14
N ILE A 213 1.67 6.45 6.23
CA ILE A 213 2.80 6.75 7.12
C ILE A 213 3.49 8.04 6.68
N ASP A 214 3.80 8.18 5.39
CA ASP A 214 4.45 9.38 4.84
C ASP A 214 3.59 10.63 5.03
N ALA A 215 2.27 10.48 4.93
CA ALA A 215 1.30 11.53 5.20
C ALA A 215 1.05 11.80 6.70
N GLY A 216 1.61 10.99 7.61
CA GLY A 216 1.46 11.13 9.07
C GLY A 216 0.08 10.72 9.61
N TYR A 217 -0.60 9.79 8.95
CA TYR A 217 -1.87 9.22 9.43
C TYR A 217 -1.71 7.88 10.12
N LEU A 218 -0.60 7.17 9.85
CA LEU A 218 -0.19 5.96 10.52
C LEU A 218 1.21 6.14 11.10
N VAL A 219 1.55 5.38 12.13
CA VAL A 219 2.89 5.40 12.73
C VAL A 219 3.88 4.64 11.84
N PRO A 220 5.15 5.06 11.75
CA PRO A 220 6.17 4.34 11.01
C PRO A 220 6.48 2.99 11.64
N VAL A 221 7.13 2.10 10.88
CA VAL A 221 7.43 0.73 11.30
C VAL A 221 8.94 0.55 11.50
N LYS A 222 9.28 -0.01 12.67
CA LYS A 222 10.59 -0.61 12.95
C LYS A 222 10.45 -2.13 12.90
N SER A 223 11.41 -2.84 12.34
CA SER A 223 11.33 -4.30 12.29
C SER A 223 12.63 -4.97 12.78
N TYR A 224 12.42 -6.14 13.38
CA TYR A 224 13.48 -7.07 13.77
C TYR A 224 13.20 -8.42 13.12
N ALA A 225 14.25 -9.07 12.65
CA ALA A 225 14.23 -10.44 12.16
C ALA A 225 14.92 -11.36 13.17
N VAL A 226 14.17 -12.27 13.76
CA VAL A 226 14.70 -13.26 14.73
C VAL A 226 14.83 -14.61 14.04
N ALA A 227 16.05 -15.00 13.74
CA ALA A 227 16.33 -16.26 13.07
C ALA A 227 15.96 -17.46 13.95
N THR A 228 15.34 -18.47 13.35
CA THR A 228 15.02 -19.76 13.97
C THR A 228 15.67 -20.91 13.19
N THR A 229 15.64 -22.09 13.76
CA THR A 229 16.11 -23.34 13.13
C THR A 229 14.97 -24.16 12.50
N THR A 230 13.72 -23.66 12.57
CA THR A 230 12.55 -24.36 12.03
C THR A 230 12.63 -24.43 10.50
N ASN A 231 12.54 -25.62 9.94
CA ASN A 231 12.50 -25.83 8.50
C ASN A 231 11.04 -25.87 8.02
N LEU A 232 10.70 -25.02 7.05
CA LEU A 232 9.35 -24.91 6.46
C LEU A 232 9.27 -25.50 5.03
N ASP A 233 10.38 -25.99 4.47
CA ASP A 233 10.46 -26.43 3.07
C ASP A 233 9.53 -27.61 2.73
N ASP A 234 9.25 -28.47 3.70
CA ASP A 234 8.41 -29.66 3.52
C ASP A 234 6.92 -29.41 3.82
N ILE A 235 6.55 -28.19 4.21
CA ILE A 235 5.17 -27.82 4.52
C ILE A 235 4.40 -27.54 3.22
N ALA A 236 3.31 -28.28 3.01
CA ALA A 236 2.45 -28.09 1.86
C ALA A 236 1.77 -26.70 1.86
N SER A 237 1.49 -26.20 0.65
CA SER A 237 0.79 -24.93 0.45
C SER A 237 -0.58 -25.15 -0.18
N ARG A 238 -1.57 -24.41 0.29
CA ARG A 238 -2.94 -24.41 -0.24
C ARG A 238 -3.51 -23.00 -0.23
N GLY A 239 -4.09 -22.56 -1.36
CA GLY A 239 -4.71 -21.24 -1.44
C GLY A 239 -3.73 -20.05 -1.26
N GLY A 240 -2.45 -20.24 -1.61
CA GLY A 240 -1.43 -19.20 -1.51
C GLY A 240 -0.74 -19.08 -0.14
N ASP A 241 -1.08 -19.93 0.84
CA ASP A 241 -0.43 -19.98 2.15
C ASP A 241 -0.16 -21.41 2.60
N PHE A 242 0.51 -21.61 3.73
CA PHE A 242 0.81 -22.90 4.31
C PHE A 242 -0.46 -23.65 4.77
N VAL A 243 -0.43 -24.99 4.70
CA VAL A 243 -1.44 -25.83 5.34
C VAL A 243 -1.32 -25.72 6.85
N ILE A 244 -2.35 -25.14 7.51
CA ILE A 244 -2.31 -24.70 8.91
C ILE A 244 -1.88 -25.82 9.87
N GLY A 245 -2.42 -27.03 9.73
CA GLY A 245 -2.08 -28.15 10.65
C GLY A 245 -0.61 -28.54 10.57
N GLN A 246 -0.02 -28.58 9.36
CA GLN A 246 1.40 -28.89 9.18
C GLN A 246 2.28 -27.75 9.70
N LEU A 247 1.89 -26.50 9.42
CA LEU A 247 2.59 -25.32 9.94
C LEU A 247 2.60 -25.32 11.46
N ALA A 248 1.44 -25.51 12.10
CA ALA A 248 1.32 -25.52 13.55
C ALA A 248 2.24 -26.56 14.22
N ALA A 249 2.29 -27.77 13.65
CA ALA A 249 3.16 -28.83 14.16
C ALA A 249 4.66 -28.47 14.03
N ALA A 250 5.04 -27.74 12.98
CA ALA A 250 6.43 -27.34 12.77
C ALA A 250 6.86 -26.16 13.65
N VAL A 251 5.96 -25.18 13.91
CA VAL A 251 6.31 -23.92 14.61
C VAL A 251 5.99 -23.92 16.09
N ASN A 252 5.16 -24.84 16.60
CA ASN A 252 4.88 -24.96 18.03
C ASN A 252 5.90 -25.88 18.71
N THR A 253 7.08 -25.35 18.95
CA THR A 253 8.16 -26.06 19.63
C THR A 253 8.68 -25.25 20.83
N VAL A 254 9.16 -25.95 21.85
CA VAL A 254 9.66 -25.29 23.10
C VAL A 254 10.77 -24.28 22.77
N ASP A 255 11.76 -24.66 21.95
CA ASP A 255 12.85 -23.74 21.57
C ASP A 255 12.34 -22.50 20.84
N ARG A 256 11.38 -22.66 19.92
CA ARG A 256 10.86 -21.53 19.16
C ARG A 256 9.97 -20.62 20.02
N ASN A 257 9.18 -21.18 20.93
CA ASN A 257 8.36 -20.42 21.88
C ASN A 257 9.25 -19.63 22.85
N ALA A 258 10.32 -20.23 23.35
CA ALA A 258 11.32 -19.52 24.17
C ALA A 258 12.00 -18.37 23.42
N ARG A 259 12.29 -18.52 22.10
CA ARG A 259 12.83 -17.43 21.26
C ARG A 259 11.86 -16.28 21.08
N ILE A 260 10.54 -16.54 21.02
CA ILE A 260 9.51 -15.48 20.97
C ILE A 260 9.59 -14.63 22.22
N VAL A 261 9.62 -15.26 23.39
CA VAL A 261 9.69 -14.58 24.70
C VAL A 261 11.04 -13.85 24.87
N ALA A 262 12.14 -14.48 24.47
CA ALA A 262 13.46 -13.84 24.48
C ALA A 262 13.51 -12.59 23.59
N ALA A 263 12.94 -12.65 22.38
CA ALA A 263 12.87 -11.52 21.46
C ALA A 263 12.04 -10.35 22.04
N TYR A 264 10.89 -10.65 22.66
CA TYR A 264 10.11 -9.63 23.37
C TYR A 264 10.95 -8.99 24.47
N SER A 265 11.56 -9.80 25.35
CA SER A 265 12.32 -9.34 26.50
C SER A 265 13.55 -8.52 26.10
N GLN A 266 14.17 -8.84 24.96
CA GLN A 266 15.32 -8.13 24.46
C GLN A 266 14.98 -6.81 23.77
N HIS A 267 13.92 -6.78 22.96
CA HIS A 267 13.66 -5.65 22.07
C HIS A 267 12.52 -4.76 22.51
N THR A 268 11.54 -5.28 23.26
CA THR A 268 10.28 -4.59 23.55
C THR A 268 9.74 -4.85 24.97
N PRO A 269 10.59 -4.92 26.00
CA PRO A 269 10.17 -5.24 27.37
C PRO A 269 9.14 -4.22 27.86
N GLY A 270 8.01 -4.70 28.40
CA GLY A 270 6.95 -3.87 28.97
C GLY A 270 6.08 -3.15 27.95
N LEU A 271 6.32 -3.30 26.65
CA LEU A 271 5.48 -2.71 25.61
C LEU A 271 4.25 -3.58 25.32
N LYS A 272 3.11 -2.94 25.13
CA LYS A 272 1.84 -3.61 24.81
C LYS A 272 1.92 -4.33 23.48
N SER A 273 1.82 -5.67 23.52
CA SER A 273 2.16 -6.55 22.40
C SER A 273 1.02 -7.49 22.02
N LEU A 274 0.88 -7.70 20.72
CA LEU A 274 -0.04 -8.67 20.15
C LEU A 274 0.74 -9.75 19.41
N VAL A 275 0.57 -11.02 19.82
CA VAL A 275 1.26 -12.17 19.23
C VAL A 275 0.29 -12.95 18.35
N PHE A 276 0.69 -13.26 17.12
CA PHE A 276 -0.08 -14.08 16.19
C PHE A 276 0.53 -15.47 16.04
N THR A 277 -0.27 -16.51 16.29
CA THR A 277 0.17 -17.91 16.28
C THR A 277 -0.56 -18.74 15.23
N ALA A 278 -0.02 -19.94 14.94
CA ALA A 278 -0.53 -20.82 13.88
C ALA A 278 -1.73 -21.68 14.31
N SER A 279 -1.85 -22.00 15.60
CA SER A 279 -2.95 -22.79 16.16
C SER A 279 -3.36 -22.31 17.53
N VAL A 280 -4.49 -22.78 18.03
CA VAL A 280 -5.00 -22.50 19.39
C VAL A 280 -4.03 -23.02 20.44
N GLU A 281 -3.53 -24.25 20.25
CA GLU A 281 -2.53 -24.85 21.11
C GLU A 281 -1.24 -24.03 21.15
N HIS A 282 -0.75 -23.60 19.99
CA HIS A 282 0.42 -22.71 19.92
C HIS A 282 0.18 -21.37 20.66
N ALA A 283 -1.05 -20.83 20.62
CA ALA A 283 -1.37 -19.60 21.37
C ALA A 283 -1.29 -19.81 22.87
N ARG A 284 -1.82 -20.93 23.35
CA ARG A 284 -1.75 -21.31 24.78
C ARG A 284 -0.30 -21.50 25.21
N ASP A 285 0.47 -22.32 24.50
CA ASP A 285 1.84 -22.68 24.87
C ASP A 285 2.76 -21.45 24.88
N VAL A 286 2.60 -20.51 23.93
CA VAL A 286 3.34 -19.24 23.91
C VAL A 286 2.91 -18.34 25.08
N ALA A 287 1.62 -18.27 25.43
CA ALA A 287 1.18 -17.47 26.58
C ALA A 287 1.72 -18.02 27.90
N GLU A 288 1.70 -19.35 28.07
CA GLU A 288 2.29 -20.04 29.22
C GLU A 288 3.78 -19.76 29.35
N GLU A 289 4.52 -19.75 28.24
CA GLU A 289 5.95 -19.42 28.20
C GLU A 289 6.20 -17.96 28.64
N PHE A 290 5.37 -17.00 28.20
CA PHE A 290 5.44 -15.61 28.68
C PHE A 290 5.22 -15.53 30.20
N VAL A 291 4.18 -16.20 30.71
CA VAL A 291 3.86 -16.22 32.15
C VAL A 291 4.98 -16.88 32.96
N ALA A 292 5.56 -17.98 32.47
CA ALA A 292 6.69 -18.66 33.11
C ALA A 292 7.93 -17.74 33.24
N ASN A 293 8.07 -16.76 32.33
CA ASN A 293 9.11 -15.73 32.37
C ASN A 293 8.69 -14.44 33.09
N GLY A 294 7.59 -14.46 33.87
CA GLY A 294 7.14 -13.35 34.71
C GLY A 294 6.46 -12.20 33.93
N ILE A 295 6.04 -12.43 32.66
CA ILE A 295 5.38 -11.43 31.81
C ILE A 295 3.87 -11.66 31.88
N ARG A 296 3.09 -10.60 32.08
CA ARG A 296 1.62 -10.65 32.15
C ARG A 296 1.06 -10.92 30.76
N ALA A 297 0.72 -12.16 30.48
CA ALA A 297 0.20 -12.61 29.20
C ALA A 297 -1.05 -13.43 29.34
N GLU A 298 -1.98 -13.26 28.40
CA GLU A 298 -3.14 -14.12 28.22
C GLU A 298 -3.31 -14.47 26.73
N TRP A 299 -4.08 -15.52 26.46
CA TRP A 299 -4.38 -15.91 25.09
C TRP A 299 -5.88 -15.94 24.82
N ALA A 300 -6.25 -15.76 23.56
CA ALA A 300 -7.63 -15.90 23.10
C ALA A 300 -7.69 -16.50 21.69
N SER A 301 -8.78 -17.23 21.44
CA SER A 301 -9.08 -17.82 20.13
C SER A 301 -10.56 -17.67 19.79
N GLY A 302 -10.96 -18.14 18.61
CA GLY A 302 -12.38 -18.22 18.24
C GLY A 302 -13.21 -19.13 19.15
N GLU A 303 -12.58 -20.06 19.87
CA GLU A 303 -13.22 -20.99 20.81
C GLU A 303 -13.40 -20.40 22.21
N THR A 304 -12.70 -19.32 22.54
CA THR A 304 -12.83 -18.62 23.84
C THR A 304 -14.22 -18.02 23.97
N PRO A 305 -14.96 -18.27 25.07
CA PRO A 305 -16.29 -17.71 25.30
C PRO A 305 -16.31 -16.18 25.16
N ARG A 306 -17.44 -15.64 24.72
CA ARG A 306 -17.54 -14.21 24.37
C ARG A 306 -17.27 -13.29 25.58
N ASP A 307 -17.84 -13.60 26.72
CA ASP A 307 -17.68 -12.86 27.98
C ASP A 307 -16.22 -12.86 28.45
N GLU A 308 -15.54 -13.99 28.31
CA GLU A 308 -14.13 -14.13 28.61
C GLU A 308 -13.27 -13.33 27.64
N ARG A 309 -13.56 -13.37 26.33
CA ARG A 309 -12.88 -12.53 25.33
C ARG A 309 -13.03 -11.04 25.64
N GLU A 310 -14.25 -10.60 26.01
CA GLU A 310 -14.51 -9.21 26.38
C GLU A 310 -13.73 -8.81 27.65
N ARG A 311 -13.57 -9.71 28.63
CA ARG A 311 -12.72 -9.51 29.80
C ARG A 311 -11.25 -9.36 29.39
N ILE A 312 -10.71 -10.31 28.65
CA ILE A 312 -9.30 -10.30 28.19
C ILE A 312 -8.99 -9.01 27.42
N VAL A 313 -9.86 -8.60 26.49
CA VAL A 313 -9.67 -7.37 25.72
C VAL A 313 -9.73 -6.13 26.61
N ARG A 314 -10.60 -6.11 27.62
CA ARG A 314 -10.68 -5.00 28.60
C ARG A 314 -9.40 -4.90 29.43
N ASP A 315 -8.92 -6.03 29.93
CA ASP A 315 -7.70 -6.12 30.74
C ASP A 315 -6.46 -5.76 29.89
N PHE A 316 -6.46 -6.13 28.60
CA PHE A 316 -5.41 -5.75 27.66
C PHE A 316 -5.46 -4.27 27.27
N ARG A 317 -6.64 -3.65 27.17
CA ARG A 317 -6.77 -2.19 26.96
C ARG A 317 -6.28 -1.38 28.16
N GLY A 318 -6.52 -1.90 29.34
CA GLY A 318 -5.94 -1.39 30.59
C GLY A 318 -4.49 -1.86 30.76
N ASP A 319 -4.03 -1.87 31.99
CA ASP A 319 -2.67 -2.28 32.35
C ASP A 319 -2.61 -3.68 33.01
N GLY A 320 -3.66 -4.49 32.83
CA GLY A 320 -3.75 -5.84 33.40
C GLY A 320 -2.90 -6.86 32.61
N ILE A 321 -2.77 -6.70 31.31
CA ILE A 321 -2.08 -7.61 30.39
C ILE A 321 -1.13 -6.80 29.52
N ASP A 322 0.13 -7.25 29.40
CA ASP A 322 1.15 -6.67 28.53
C ASP A 322 1.17 -7.35 27.15
N VAL A 323 0.94 -8.67 27.15
CA VAL A 323 1.03 -9.50 25.93
C VAL A 323 -0.27 -10.26 25.72
N LEU A 324 -0.94 -10.02 24.60
CA LEU A 324 -2.11 -10.79 24.17
C LEU A 324 -1.73 -11.72 23.02
N VAL A 325 -1.81 -13.03 23.28
CA VAL A 325 -1.51 -14.05 22.28
C VAL A 325 -2.81 -14.52 21.63
N ASN A 326 -2.82 -14.61 20.30
CA ASN A 326 -4.05 -15.00 19.60
C ASN A 326 -3.82 -15.94 18.42
N CYS A 327 -4.84 -16.75 18.11
CA CYS A 327 -4.92 -17.57 16.93
C CYS A 327 -6.12 -17.14 16.08
N GLY A 328 -5.84 -16.47 14.94
CA GLY A 328 -6.83 -16.12 13.92
C GLY A 328 -7.96 -15.19 14.35
N LEU A 329 -7.97 -14.70 15.61
CA LEU A 329 -9.11 -13.97 16.17
C LEU A 329 -9.05 -12.47 15.86
N TYR A 330 -7.92 -11.81 16.09
CA TYR A 330 -7.80 -10.35 16.03
C TYR A 330 -7.22 -9.83 14.71
N LEU A 331 -7.36 -10.61 13.66
CA LEU A 331 -6.95 -10.22 12.30
C LEU A 331 -7.80 -9.07 11.74
N GLU A 332 -9.10 -9.08 12.06
CA GLU A 332 -10.08 -8.08 11.61
C GLU A 332 -10.88 -7.58 12.81
N GLY A 333 -11.35 -6.33 12.76
CA GLY A 333 -12.24 -5.77 13.79
C GLY A 333 -11.61 -5.46 15.14
N PHE A 334 -10.35 -5.80 15.40
CA PHE A 334 -9.67 -5.50 16.66
C PHE A 334 -9.06 -4.11 16.62
N ASP A 335 -9.53 -3.20 17.47
CA ASP A 335 -9.09 -1.81 17.54
C ASP A 335 -8.61 -1.46 18.94
N VAL A 336 -7.29 -1.54 19.12
CA VAL A 336 -6.59 -1.16 20.36
C VAL A 336 -5.37 -0.31 19.98
N PRO A 337 -5.51 1.03 19.91
CA PRO A 337 -4.45 1.94 19.47
C PRO A 337 -3.17 1.89 20.31
N SER A 338 -3.28 1.46 21.57
CA SER A 338 -2.14 1.31 22.48
C SER A 338 -1.22 0.12 22.14
N VAL A 339 -1.61 -0.78 21.22
CA VAL A 339 -0.72 -1.85 20.74
C VAL A 339 0.48 -1.23 20.02
N GLN A 340 1.68 -1.49 20.56
CA GLN A 340 2.94 -0.97 20.02
C GLN A 340 3.72 -2.04 19.26
N VAL A 341 3.54 -3.31 19.63
CA VAL A 341 4.36 -4.42 19.12
C VAL A 341 3.49 -5.50 18.48
N ILE A 342 3.91 -5.99 17.35
CA ILE A 342 3.45 -7.23 16.74
C ILE A 342 4.57 -8.24 16.80
N LEU A 343 4.32 -9.40 17.43
CA LEU A 343 5.18 -10.57 17.34
C LEU A 343 4.52 -11.57 16.39
N ASN A 344 5.13 -11.75 15.22
CA ASN A 344 4.60 -12.65 14.22
C ASN A 344 5.21 -14.05 14.38
N ALA A 345 4.57 -14.88 15.22
CA ALA A 345 4.98 -16.25 15.46
C ALA A 345 4.45 -17.23 14.39
N ARG A 346 3.61 -16.75 13.48
CA ARG A 346 3.04 -17.51 12.36
C ARG A 346 3.66 -17.06 11.03
N PRO A 347 4.64 -17.78 10.48
CA PRO A 347 5.11 -17.51 9.12
C PRO A 347 3.96 -17.63 8.11
N THR A 348 3.97 -16.77 7.10
CA THR A 348 2.94 -16.74 6.06
C THR A 348 3.52 -16.32 4.71
N LYS A 349 2.90 -16.79 3.63
CA LYS A 349 3.15 -16.36 2.25
C LYS A 349 2.06 -15.40 1.76
N SER A 350 1.03 -15.19 2.57
CA SER A 350 -0.09 -14.31 2.24
C SER A 350 0.19 -12.87 2.64
N THR A 351 0.44 -12.01 1.65
CA THR A 351 0.59 -10.56 1.84
C THR A 351 -0.66 -9.95 2.50
N THR A 352 -1.85 -10.44 2.15
CA THR A 352 -3.11 -9.98 2.76
C THR A 352 -3.13 -10.24 4.25
N LEU A 353 -2.88 -11.50 4.66
CA LEU A 353 -2.85 -11.89 6.07
C LEU A 353 -1.79 -11.09 6.84
N TYR A 354 -0.58 -11.00 6.28
CA TYR A 354 0.52 -10.30 6.93
C TYR A 354 0.24 -8.80 7.09
N THR A 355 -0.36 -8.15 6.07
CA THR A 355 -0.75 -6.73 6.15
C THR A 355 -1.85 -6.50 7.18
N GLN A 356 -2.79 -7.42 7.35
CA GLN A 356 -3.80 -7.35 8.41
C GLN A 356 -3.18 -7.47 9.80
N ILE A 357 -2.24 -8.42 9.99
CA ILE A 357 -1.49 -8.61 11.24
C ILE A 357 -0.74 -7.32 11.61
N THR A 358 0.14 -6.86 10.75
CA THR A 358 1.00 -5.69 11.01
C THR A 358 0.19 -4.41 11.16
N GLY A 359 -0.89 -4.29 10.40
CA GLY A 359 -1.79 -3.15 10.44
C GLY A 359 -2.43 -2.87 11.81
N ARG A 360 -2.48 -3.88 12.71
CA ARG A 360 -3.02 -3.72 14.08
C ARG A 360 -2.20 -2.76 14.93
N ALA A 361 -0.91 -2.63 14.69
CA ALA A 361 -0.04 -1.71 15.42
C ALA A 361 0.17 -0.35 14.74
N LEU A 362 -0.31 -0.15 13.50
CA LEU A 362 0.00 1.09 12.77
C LEU A 362 -0.82 2.31 13.20
N ARG A 363 -1.92 2.13 13.91
CA ARG A 363 -2.75 3.25 14.33
C ARG A 363 -2.04 4.09 15.42
N PRO A 364 -1.99 5.44 15.29
CA PRO A 364 -1.54 6.31 16.37
C PRO A 364 -2.40 6.15 17.63
N VAL A 365 -1.84 6.47 18.78
CA VAL A 365 -2.59 6.48 20.05
C VAL A 365 -3.72 7.50 20.03
N ASP A 366 -4.79 7.22 20.79
CA ASP A 366 -5.98 8.09 20.82
C ASP A 366 -5.69 9.48 21.40
N ASP A 367 -4.69 9.61 22.27
CA ASP A 367 -4.30 10.88 22.92
C ASP A 367 -3.96 11.98 21.92
N ILE A 368 -3.38 11.63 20.77
CA ILE A 368 -3.04 12.58 19.71
C ILE A 368 -4.05 12.63 18.56
N ALA A 369 -5.09 11.79 18.59
CA ALA A 369 -6.03 11.64 17.47
C ALA A 369 -6.72 12.97 17.10
N HIS A 370 -7.11 13.78 18.10
CA HIS A 370 -7.72 15.08 17.88
C HIS A 370 -6.73 16.05 17.22
N SER A 371 -5.51 16.18 17.76
CA SER A 371 -4.46 17.05 17.21
C SER A 371 -4.11 16.66 15.77
N LEU A 372 -3.99 15.35 15.48
CA LEU A 372 -3.75 14.85 14.13
C LEU A 372 -4.88 15.23 13.15
N SER A 373 -6.13 15.26 13.61
CA SER A 373 -7.27 15.63 12.76
C SER A 373 -7.32 17.14 12.42
N GLN A 374 -6.75 17.98 13.27
CA GLN A 374 -6.69 19.43 13.08
C GLN A 374 -5.47 19.89 12.28
N THR A 375 -4.48 19.04 12.12
CA THR A 375 -3.20 19.39 11.50
C THR A 375 -3.24 19.21 9.99
N GLY A 376 -2.99 20.28 9.23
CA GLY A 376 -3.01 20.28 7.76
C GLY A 376 -1.74 19.69 7.13
N SER A 377 -0.58 19.86 7.78
CA SER A 377 0.73 19.48 7.25
C SER A 377 1.10 18.03 7.59
N ALA A 378 1.60 17.29 6.62
CA ALA A 378 2.14 15.93 6.83
C ALA A 378 3.37 15.95 7.77
N LEU A 379 4.20 17.00 7.69
CA LEU A 379 5.37 17.15 8.54
C LEU A 379 4.96 17.30 10.00
N GLU A 380 4.04 18.21 10.29
CA GLU A 380 3.55 18.44 11.66
C GLU A 380 2.86 17.19 12.23
N ARG A 381 2.08 16.44 11.43
CA ARG A 381 1.50 15.16 11.88
C ARG A 381 2.56 14.14 12.26
N ARG A 382 3.64 14.02 11.45
CA ARG A 382 4.76 13.12 11.78
C ARG A 382 5.49 13.53 13.05
N GLU A 383 5.68 14.83 13.28
CA GLU A 383 6.25 15.35 14.52
C GLU A 383 5.37 15.06 15.74
N LEU A 384 4.04 15.16 15.60
CA LEU A 384 3.10 14.80 16.67
C LEU A 384 3.21 13.31 17.01
N ILE A 385 3.32 12.44 15.98
CA ILE A 385 3.52 10.99 16.18
C ILE A 385 4.87 10.74 16.87
N GLU A 386 5.95 11.38 16.42
CA GLU A 386 7.29 11.20 16.98
C GLU A 386 7.36 11.57 18.47
N LYS A 387 6.64 12.61 18.87
CA LYS A 387 6.56 13.08 20.27
C LYS A 387 5.55 12.31 21.11
N SER A 388 4.77 11.38 20.53
CA SER A 388 3.76 10.61 21.24
C SER A 388 4.36 9.42 21.99
N PRO A 389 3.61 8.80 22.93
CA PRO A 389 4.02 7.55 23.59
C PRO A 389 4.27 6.38 22.62
N LYS A 390 3.82 6.51 21.36
CA LYS A 390 3.97 5.51 20.31
C LYS A 390 4.55 6.16 19.04
N PRO A 391 5.85 6.46 19.01
CA PRO A 391 6.51 7.09 17.86
C PRO A 391 6.66 6.15 16.66
N ALA A 392 6.57 4.83 16.89
CA ALA A 392 6.64 3.80 15.85
C ALA A 392 5.90 2.54 16.29
N ALA A 393 5.44 1.75 15.34
CA ALA A 393 5.08 0.36 15.55
C ALA A 393 6.35 -0.51 15.43
N ILE A 394 6.45 -1.54 16.25
CA ILE A 394 7.56 -2.49 16.21
C ILE A 394 7.01 -3.84 15.75
N VAL A 395 7.62 -4.43 14.73
CA VAL A 395 7.27 -5.76 14.27
C VAL A 395 8.47 -6.68 14.44
N ILE A 396 8.25 -7.79 15.12
CA ILE A 396 9.25 -8.85 15.32
C ILE A 396 8.80 -10.05 14.51
N ASP A 397 9.51 -10.34 13.43
CA ASP A 397 9.28 -11.52 12.60
C ASP A 397 10.20 -12.66 13.01
N LEU A 398 9.62 -13.84 13.24
CA LEU A 398 10.38 -15.07 13.34
C LEU A 398 10.72 -15.57 11.95
N VAL A 399 11.99 -15.48 11.57
CA VAL A 399 12.48 -15.88 10.24
C VAL A 399 12.94 -17.32 10.29
N ASP A 400 12.11 -18.19 9.78
CA ASP A 400 12.32 -19.62 9.70
C ASP A 400 13.10 -19.99 8.42
N GLN A 401 13.69 -21.17 8.37
CA GLN A 401 14.36 -21.68 7.16
C GLN A 401 13.30 -22.07 6.13
N ALA A 402 13.25 -21.33 5.04
CA ALA A 402 12.22 -21.49 4.00
C ALA A 402 12.83 -21.27 2.61
N HIS A 403 13.78 -22.14 2.19
CA HIS A 403 14.48 -21.99 0.91
C HIS A 403 13.57 -22.15 -0.32
N ARG A 404 12.46 -22.88 -0.17
CA ARG A 404 11.45 -23.14 -1.23
C ARG A 404 10.25 -22.21 -1.18
N HIS A 405 10.15 -21.35 -0.17
CA HIS A 405 8.98 -20.52 0.06
C HIS A 405 9.37 -19.05 0.25
N GLU A 406 8.66 -18.16 -0.41
CA GLU A 406 8.78 -16.73 -0.18
C GLU A 406 7.90 -16.32 1.00
N LEU A 407 8.52 -16.09 2.15
CA LEU A 407 7.83 -15.57 3.34
C LEU A 407 7.60 -14.07 3.20
N VAL A 408 6.44 -13.61 3.66
CA VAL A 408 6.16 -12.17 3.77
C VAL A 408 6.66 -11.68 5.12
N THR A 409 7.47 -10.63 5.08
CA THR A 409 8.03 -9.93 6.24
C THR A 409 7.86 -8.43 6.08
N VAL A 410 8.07 -7.62 7.14
CA VAL A 410 8.02 -6.16 6.99
C VAL A 410 8.98 -5.68 5.89
N PRO A 411 10.26 -6.10 5.85
CA PRO A 411 11.15 -5.73 4.76
C PRO A 411 10.56 -5.97 3.37
N SER A 412 9.94 -7.13 3.14
CA SER A 412 9.35 -7.46 1.83
C SER A 412 8.19 -6.54 1.43
N LEU A 413 7.41 -6.02 2.40
CA LEU A 413 6.35 -5.03 2.12
C LEU A 413 6.90 -3.67 1.67
N TYR A 414 8.17 -3.38 1.98
CA TYR A 414 8.88 -2.17 1.55
C TYR A 414 9.79 -2.41 0.34
N GLY A 415 9.65 -3.55 -0.33
CA GLY A 415 10.44 -3.90 -1.51
C GLY A 415 11.87 -4.36 -1.20
N LEU A 416 12.19 -4.58 0.07
CA LEU A 416 13.45 -5.21 0.47
C LEU A 416 13.40 -6.74 0.28
N PRO A 417 14.53 -7.39 0.02
CA PRO A 417 14.61 -8.84 0.11
C PRO A 417 14.16 -9.34 1.50
N PRO A 418 13.41 -10.46 1.58
CA PRO A 418 12.84 -10.94 2.86
C PRO A 418 13.87 -11.26 3.94
N HIS A 419 15.12 -11.51 3.55
CA HIS A 419 16.22 -11.86 4.45
C HIS A 419 16.92 -10.65 5.08
N ILE A 420 16.58 -9.42 4.69
CA ILE A 420 17.19 -8.21 5.26
C ILE A 420 16.62 -7.96 6.65
N ASP A 421 17.49 -7.93 7.66
CA ASP A 421 17.14 -7.49 9.00
C ASP A 421 17.32 -5.97 9.13
N ALA A 422 16.23 -5.27 9.46
CA ALA A 422 16.27 -3.82 9.70
C ALA A 422 16.86 -3.46 11.08
N GLN A 423 17.09 -4.43 11.96
CA GLN A 423 17.73 -4.27 13.27
C GLN A 423 17.09 -3.14 14.11
N GLY A 424 15.73 -3.05 14.10
CA GLY A 424 14.99 -2.03 14.83
C GLY A 424 15.08 -0.62 14.26
N ARG A 425 15.66 -0.44 13.07
CA ARG A 425 15.63 0.83 12.36
C ARG A 425 14.28 1.02 11.65
N MET A 426 13.97 2.25 11.25
CA MET A 426 12.78 2.54 10.46
C MET A 426 12.89 1.84 9.10
N THR A 427 12.02 0.87 8.84
CA THR A 427 12.12 -0.01 7.66
C THR A 427 12.07 0.75 6.34
N ALA A 428 11.28 1.84 6.27
CA ALA A 428 11.25 2.70 5.08
C ALA A 428 12.63 3.31 4.78
N GLN A 429 13.34 3.80 5.80
CA GLN A 429 14.69 4.38 5.63
C GLN A 429 15.71 3.31 5.20
N VAL A 430 15.58 2.10 5.73
CA VAL A 430 16.44 0.98 5.31
C VAL A 430 16.17 0.63 3.84
N ALA A 431 14.92 0.65 3.42
CA ALA A 431 14.53 0.40 2.03
C ALA A 431 15.10 1.46 1.08
N ASP A 432 15.00 2.74 1.44
CA ASP A 432 15.54 3.83 0.63
C ASP A 432 17.09 3.71 0.49
N LYS A 433 17.79 3.37 1.58
CA LYS A 433 19.23 3.12 1.55
C LYS A 433 19.60 1.87 0.73
N PHE A 434 18.82 0.80 0.83
CA PHE A 434 19.03 -0.40 0.02
C PHE A 434 18.83 -0.13 -1.48
N GLU A 435 17.82 0.64 -1.83
CA GLU A 435 17.59 1.07 -3.21
C GLU A 435 18.77 1.92 -3.74
N GLU A 436 19.31 2.80 -2.91
CA GLU A 436 20.53 3.54 -3.24
C GLU A 436 21.71 2.61 -3.45
N LEU A 437 21.93 1.63 -2.56
CA LEU A 437 22.99 0.64 -2.70
C LEU A 437 22.80 -0.20 -3.97
N LEU A 438 21.58 -0.64 -4.26
CA LEU A 438 21.25 -1.42 -5.46
C LEU A 438 21.56 -0.65 -6.75
N ARG A 439 21.28 0.65 -6.78
CA ARG A 439 21.63 1.50 -7.93
C ARG A 439 23.15 1.69 -8.09
N ARG A 440 23.89 1.78 -6.98
CA ARG A 440 25.34 2.06 -6.98
C ARG A 440 26.19 0.83 -7.14
N ASP A 441 25.83 -0.27 -6.47
CA ASP A 441 26.52 -1.56 -6.55
C ASP A 441 25.56 -2.75 -6.39
N PRO A 442 24.93 -3.22 -7.50
CA PRO A 442 24.01 -4.35 -7.48
C PRO A 442 24.62 -5.65 -6.95
N LYS A 443 25.91 -5.88 -7.19
CA LYS A 443 26.60 -7.10 -6.72
C LYS A 443 26.77 -7.12 -5.22
N ARG A 444 27.00 -5.97 -4.63
CA ARG A 444 27.12 -5.81 -3.18
C ARG A 444 25.75 -5.86 -2.52
N ALA A 445 24.76 -5.19 -3.11
CA ALA A 445 23.35 -5.23 -2.65
C ALA A 445 22.82 -6.67 -2.54
N ALA A 446 23.20 -7.57 -3.46
CA ALA A 446 22.81 -8.97 -3.41
C ALA A 446 23.41 -9.78 -2.25
N LYS A 447 24.42 -9.25 -1.56
CA LYS A 447 25.15 -9.95 -0.48
C LYS A 447 24.80 -9.47 0.92
N VAL A 448 24.30 -8.25 1.07
CA VAL A 448 23.98 -7.67 2.37
C VAL A 448 22.80 -8.39 3.03
N ARG A 449 22.84 -8.48 4.36
CA ARG A 449 21.85 -9.18 5.19
C ARG A 449 21.18 -8.29 6.22
N SER A 450 21.76 -7.12 6.52
CA SER A 450 21.27 -6.24 7.56
C SER A 450 21.35 -4.76 7.17
N ALA A 451 20.62 -3.93 7.92
CA ALA A 451 20.67 -2.48 7.77
C ALA A 451 22.07 -1.93 8.03
N GLU A 452 22.81 -2.50 8.97
CA GLU A 452 24.19 -2.10 9.27
C GLU A 452 25.13 -2.38 8.09
N GLU A 453 25.00 -3.55 7.46
CA GLU A 453 25.78 -3.90 6.28
C GLU A 453 25.46 -2.99 5.09
N ILE A 454 24.20 -2.58 4.92
CA ILE A 454 23.77 -1.62 3.89
C ILE A 454 24.46 -0.27 4.12
N GLU A 455 24.42 0.24 5.35
CA GLU A 455 25.05 1.51 5.72
C GLU A 455 26.57 1.47 5.55
N THR A 456 27.20 0.41 6.01
CA THR A 456 28.65 0.20 5.84
C THR A 456 29.02 0.15 4.36
N ALA A 457 28.24 -0.57 3.54
CA ALA A 457 28.46 -0.63 2.10
C ALA A 457 28.36 0.75 1.42
N LEU A 458 27.39 1.56 1.80
CA LEU A 458 27.22 2.92 1.26
C LEU A 458 28.38 3.84 1.70
N VAL A 459 28.79 3.79 2.98
CA VAL A 459 29.93 4.56 3.49
C VAL A 459 31.22 4.19 2.75
N GLU A 460 31.48 2.90 2.52
CA GLU A 460 32.67 2.46 1.77
C GLU A 460 32.62 2.90 0.30
N ILE A 461 31.43 2.84 -0.35
CA ILE A 461 31.25 3.38 -1.70
C ILE A 461 31.54 4.88 -1.71
N ASP A 462 31.03 5.64 -0.72
CA ASP A 462 31.28 7.08 -0.59
C ASP A 462 32.76 7.38 -0.32
N ALA A 463 33.43 6.57 0.47
CA ALA A 463 34.86 6.72 0.75
C ALA A 463 35.74 6.47 -0.48
N HIS A 464 35.32 5.59 -1.39
CA HIS A 464 36.02 5.28 -2.63
C HIS A 464 35.52 6.12 -3.83
N ALA A 465 34.41 6.83 -3.69
CA ALA A 465 33.92 7.73 -4.73
C ALA A 465 34.85 8.95 -4.84
N ALA A 466 35.23 9.33 -6.06
CA ALA A 466 35.79 10.64 -6.33
C ALA A 466 34.87 11.74 -5.81
N PRO A 467 35.39 12.95 -5.47
CA PRO A 467 34.62 14.00 -4.80
C PRO A 467 33.21 14.15 -5.41
N ARG A 468 32.20 14.13 -4.54
CA ARG A 468 30.77 14.08 -4.87
C ARG A 468 30.44 15.00 -6.03
N GLU A 469 29.96 14.45 -7.14
CA GLU A 469 29.24 15.24 -8.12
C GLU A 469 28.06 15.92 -7.40
N ILE A 470 28.07 17.25 -7.41
CA ILE A 470 26.99 18.06 -6.84
C ILE A 470 25.72 17.66 -7.63
N LYS A 471 24.74 17.07 -6.95
CA LYS A 471 23.43 16.80 -7.58
C LYS A 471 22.87 18.13 -8.05
N PRO A 472 22.59 18.28 -9.34
CA PRO A 472 22.03 19.53 -9.84
C PRO A 472 20.63 19.71 -9.23
N THR A 473 20.37 20.93 -8.70
CA THR A 473 19.08 21.30 -8.13
C THR A 473 18.40 22.31 -8.99
N TRP A 474 17.09 22.15 -9.18
CA TRP A 474 16.27 23.11 -9.90
C TRP A 474 16.17 24.42 -9.14
N GLN A 475 16.41 25.52 -9.84
CA GLN A 475 16.19 26.87 -9.37
C GLN A 475 15.01 27.47 -10.14
N ALA A 476 14.00 27.96 -9.41
CA ALA A 476 12.96 28.75 -10.03
C ALA A 476 13.55 30.15 -10.36
N ILE A 477 13.73 30.42 -11.63
CA ILE A 477 14.12 31.75 -12.12
C ILE A 477 12.88 32.66 -12.12
N ASP A 478 11.75 32.10 -12.58
CA ASP A 478 10.42 32.61 -12.36
C ASP A 478 9.55 31.44 -11.86
N PRO A 479 8.89 31.53 -10.68
CA PRO A 479 8.14 30.41 -10.09
C PRO A 479 6.96 29.93 -10.94
N VAL A 480 6.49 30.73 -11.89
CA VAL A 480 5.33 30.40 -12.74
C VAL A 480 5.77 29.89 -14.12
N ASP A 481 6.81 30.50 -14.70
CA ASP A 481 7.08 30.33 -16.13
C ASP A 481 8.50 29.86 -16.48
N HIS A 482 9.46 29.86 -15.52
CA HIS A 482 10.85 29.52 -15.84
C HIS A 482 11.60 28.83 -14.70
N TRP A 483 12.07 27.61 -14.93
CA TRP A 483 12.92 26.83 -14.01
C TRP A 483 14.24 26.49 -14.69
N ARG A 484 15.34 26.57 -13.96
CA ARG A 484 16.69 26.27 -14.43
C ARG A 484 17.36 25.20 -13.60
N LEU A 485 18.07 24.29 -14.26
CA LEU A 485 18.93 23.28 -13.68
C LEU A 485 20.36 23.51 -14.19
N GLU A 486 21.24 23.93 -13.29
CA GLU A 486 22.66 24.03 -13.58
C GLU A 486 23.29 22.62 -13.50
N LEU A 487 23.87 22.15 -14.58
CA LEU A 487 24.57 20.87 -14.62
C LEU A 487 26.03 21.04 -14.21
N PRO A 488 26.66 20.02 -13.63
CA PRO A 488 28.10 20.05 -13.39
C PRO A 488 28.85 20.38 -14.66
N PRO A 489 29.88 21.26 -14.60
CA PRO A 489 30.71 21.57 -15.76
C PRO A 489 31.29 20.28 -16.35
N THR A 490 31.34 20.18 -17.65
CA THR A 490 31.97 19.05 -18.35
C THR A 490 33.26 19.47 -19.01
N ARG A 491 34.22 18.56 -19.11
CA ARG A 491 35.41 18.80 -19.92
C ARG A 491 35.10 18.57 -21.38
N VAL A 492 35.46 19.52 -22.20
CA VAL A 492 35.36 19.44 -23.66
C VAL A 492 36.73 19.70 -24.30
N ALA A 493 36.97 19.07 -25.43
CA ALA A 493 38.13 19.35 -26.28
C ALA A 493 37.71 19.31 -27.73
N LEU A 494 38.48 20.01 -28.54
CA LEU A 494 38.27 20.04 -30.00
C LEU A 494 39.25 19.08 -30.68
N ASP A 495 38.79 18.42 -31.73
CA ASP A 495 39.67 17.65 -32.63
C ASP A 495 40.58 18.61 -33.44
N ARG A 496 41.53 18.07 -34.21
CA ARG A 496 42.44 18.86 -35.04
C ARG A 496 41.71 19.70 -36.12
N ARG A 497 40.42 19.49 -36.33
CA ARG A 497 39.57 20.22 -37.25
C ARG A 497 38.68 21.24 -36.55
N GLY A 498 38.86 21.44 -35.24
CA GLY A 498 38.08 22.36 -34.40
C GLY A 498 36.67 21.87 -34.04
N ARG A 499 36.38 20.59 -34.16
CA ARG A 499 35.07 20.01 -33.83
C ARG A 499 35.09 19.41 -32.40
N PRO A 500 34.03 19.55 -31.59
CA PRO A 500 33.94 18.91 -30.30
C PRO A 500 34.07 17.37 -30.41
N ILE A 501 34.89 16.80 -29.53
CA ILE A 501 35.08 15.36 -29.41
C ILE A 501 33.91 14.77 -28.63
N PRO A 502 33.10 13.86 -29.22
CA PRO A 502 32.00 13.21 -28.49
C PRO A 502 32.50 12.42 -27.26
N ASP A 503 31.72 12.47 -26.18
CA ASP A 503 32.00 11.76 -24.92
C ASP A 503 33.38 12.03 -24.33
N PHE A 504 33.95 13.20 -24.63
CA PHE A 504 35.32 13.53 -24.25
C PHE A 504 35.52 13.43 -22.73
N SER A 505 34.60 13.97 -21.92
CA SER A 505 34.71 13.97 -20.46
C SER A 505 34.76 12.55 -19.89
N ALA A 506 33.93 11.64 -20.39
CA ALA A 506 33.92 10.23 -19.94
C ALA A 506 35.23 9.53 -20.29
N LYS A 507 35.70 9.68 -21.54
CA LYS A 507 36.98 9.12 -22.00
C LYS A 507 38.16 9.71 -21.25
N TRP A 508 38.14 11.01 -20.98
CA TRP A 508 39.16 11.68 -20.19
C TRP A 508 39.26 11.12 -18.77
N ASN A 509 38.12 11.04 -18.07
CA ASN A 509 38.10 10.50 -16.72
C ASN A 509 38.55 9.04 -16.65
N GLN A 510 38.18 8.22 -17.65
CA GLN A 510 38.64 6.85 -17.77
C GLN A 510 40.17 6.80 -17.87
N TRP A 511 40.77 7.61 -18.75
CA TRP A 511 42.23 7.61 -18.93
C TRP A 511 42.98 8.24 -17.76
N VAL A 512 42.41 9.22 -17.06
CA VAL A 512 42.96 9.75 -15.81
C VAL A 512 42.99 8.68 -14.70
N ALA A 513 41.88 7.92 -14.58
CA ALA A 513 41.83 6.82 -13.62
C ALA A 513 42.83 5.71 -13.96
N GLU A 514 42.95 5.35 -15.23
CA GLU A 514 43.87 4.34 -15.70
C GLU A 514 45.34 4.78 -15.52
N ALA A 515 45.63 6.06 -15.79
CA ALA A 515 46.96 6.63 -15.55
C ALA A 515 47.42 6.46 -14.08
N ARG A 516 46.54 6.75 -13.15
CA ARG A 516 46.83 6.58 -11.71
C ARG A 516 47.13 5.12 -11.34
N ARG A 517 46.56 4.16 -12.06
CA ARG A 517 46.76 2.72 -11.85
C ARG A 517 48.06 2.20 -12.46
N ILE A 518 48.38 2.60 -13.69
CA ILE A 518 49.49 2.01 -14.46
C ILE A 518 50.74 2.89 -14.52
N ALA A 519 50.63 4.19 -14.29
CA ALA A 519 51.70 5.16 -14.34
C ALA A 519 51.61 6.19 -13.21
N PRO A 520 51.69 5.77 -11.92
CA PRO A 520 51.43 6.65 -10.76
C PRO A 520 52.41 7.82 -10.63
N HIS A 521 53.53 7.79 -11.34
CA HIS A 521 54.54 8.86 -11.33
C HIS A 521 54.39 9.87 -12.47
N GLU A 522 53.48 9.64 -13.41
CA GLU A 522 53.20 10.54 -14.53
C GLU A 522 51.98 11.44 -14.18
N ASP A 523 51.99 12.69 -14.68
CA ASP A 523 50.82 13.55 -14.60
C ASP A 523 49.66 12.90 -15.34
N ALA A 524 48.59 12.54 -14.59
CA ALA A 524 47.47 11.77 -15.10
C ALA A 524 46.70 12.52 -16.22
N GLU A 525 46.67 13.87 -16.20
CA GLU A 525 46.00 14.67 -17.22
C GLU A 525 46.83 14.73 -18.51
N ARG A 526 48.15 14.81 -18.42
CA ARG A 526 49.04 14.68 -19.56
C ARG A 526 48.98 13.31 -20.21
N PHE A 527 48.92 12.26 -19.37
CA PHE A 527 48.71 10.91 -19.84
C PHE A 527 47.39 10.77 -20.62
N ALA A 528 46.26 11.24 -20.05
CA ALA A 528 44.98 11.20 -20.69
C ALA A 528 44.94 12.01 -22.02
N SER A 529 45.59 13.18 -22.03
CA SER A 529 45.74 13.99 -23.25
C SER A 529 46.46 13.24 -24.37
N ARG A 530 47.56 12.55 -24.04
CA ARG A 530 48.31 11.73 -24.97
C ARG A 530 47.50 10.55 -25.50
N MET A 531 46.79 9.86 -24.64
CA MET A 531 45.95 8.70 -25.01
C MET A 531 44.76 9.10 -25.87
N LEU A 532 44.20 10.25 -25.66
CA LEU A 532 43.10 10.82 -26.46
C LEU A 532 43.56 11.63 -27.68
N ASN A 533 44.91 11.79 -27.83
CA ASN A 533 45.54 12.54 -28.92
C ASN A 533 45.00 13.99 -29.04
N VAL A 534 44.87 14.67 -27.91
CA VAL A 534 44.42 16.07 -27.83
C VAL A 534 45.52 16.95 -27.26
N ASP A 535 45.56 18.22 -27.70
CA ASP A 535 46.44 19.23 -27.05
C ASP A 535 45.82 19.59 -25.67
N PRO A 536 46.56 19.40 -24.57
CA PRO A 536 46.08 19.78 -23.24
C PRO A 536 45.56 21.22 -23.13
N LYS A 537 46.11 22.13 -23.93
CA LYS A 537 45.68 23.54 -23.97
C LYS A 537 44.30 23.76 -24.57
N THR A 538 43.76 22.79 -25.31
CA THR A 538 42.43 22.86 -25.90
C THR A 538 41.34 22.28 -24.99
N VAL A 539 41.74 21.64 -23.92
CA VAL A 539 40.82 21.06 -22.92
C VAL A 539 40.32 22.17 -22.02
N ARG A 540 39.03 22.37 -22.03
CA ARG A 540 38.38 23.39 -21.21
C ARG A 540 37.16 22.85 -20.46
N TRP A 541 36.73 23.56 -19.43
CA TRP A 541 35.49 23.33 -18.76
C TRP A 541 34.37 24.12 -19.45
N GLU A 542 33.23 23.48 -19.69
CA GLU A 542 32.05 24.08 -20.28
C GLU A 542 30.88 23.94 -19.32
N ARG A 543 30.20 25.06 -19.03
CA ARG A 543 28.98 25.06 -18.22
C ARG A 543 27.81 24.61 -19.09
N ARG A 544 26.94 23.80 -18.47
CA ARG A 544 25.76 23.25 -19.09
C ARG A 544 24.54 23.56 -18.26
N ARG A 545 23.41 23.81 -18.90
CA ARG A 545 22.16 24.06 -18.20
C ARG A 545 20.96 23.49 -18.98
N ILE A 546 19.91 23.18 -18.22
CA ILE A 546 18.61 22.85 -18.75
C ILE A 546 17.63 23.88 -18.23
N ASP A 547 16.89 24.50 -19.11
CA ASP A 547 15.83 25.44 -18.79
C ASP A 547 14.48 24.81 -19.16
N VAL A 548 13.49 24.88 -18.26
CA VAL A 548 12.10 24.57 -18.57
C VAL A 548 11.34 25.89 -18.58
N LYS A 549 10.83 26.29 -19.72
CA LYS A 549 10.10 27.55 -19.92
C LYS A 549 8.66 27.26 -20.32
N ARG A 550 7.73 28.04 -19.80
CA ARG A 550 6.35 28.00 -20.25
C ARG A 550 6.19 28.73 -21.58
N ASP A 551 5.52 28.08 -22.53
CA ASP A 551 5.15 28.65 -23.83
C ASP A 551 3.66 28.39 -24.08
N GLY A 552 2.82 29.35 -23.76
CA GLY A 552 1.37 29.23 -23.77
C GLY A 552 0.87 28.20 -22.76
N GLU A 553 0.22 27.15 -23.25
CA GLU A 553 -0.29 26.02 -22.43
C GLU A 553 0.71 24.86 -22.28
N LYS A 554 1.92 24.99 -22.84
CA LYS A 554 2.94 23.94 -22.86
C LYS A 554 4.20 24.38 -22.13
N TYR A 555 5.01 23.38 -21.76
CA TYR A 555 6.34 23.58 -21.18
C TYR A 555 7.39 23.07 -22.14
N VAL A 556 8.36 23.92 -22.45
CA VAL A 556 9.46 23.62 -23.38
C VAL A 556 10.73 23.41 -22.58
N THR A 557 11.32 22.23 -22.71
CA THR A 557 12.62 21.90 -22.10
C THR A 557 13.74 22.23 -23.09
N LEU A 558 14.66 23.09 -22.67
CA LEU A 558 15.75 23.61 -23.46
C LEU A 558 17.08 23.18 -22.84
N TYR A 559 18.01 22.74 -23.66
CA TYR A 559 19.39 22.48 -23.29
C TYR A 559 20.29 23.53 -23.92
N SER A 560 21.22 24.08 -23.16
CA SER A 560 22.23 25.00 -23.67
C SER A 560 23.58 24.80 -22.98
N THR A 561 24.62 25.20 -23.66
CA THR A 561 25.98 25.33 -23.13
C THR A 561 26.50 26.75 -23.39
N GLU A 562 27.68 27.10 -22.82
CA GLU A 562 28.27 28.42 -23.05
C GLU A 562 28.50 28.73 -24.53
N ASP A 563 28.80 27.70 -25.33
CA ASP A 563 29.15 27.86 -26.76
C ASP A 563 28.04 27.47 -27.73
N LEU A 564 26.97 26.82 -27.26
CA LEU A 564 25.88 26.34 -28.13
C LEU A 564 24.56 27.03 -27.77
N PRO A 565 23.79 27.47 -28.78
CA PRO A 565 22.49 28.07 -28.56
C PRO A 565 21.51 27.08 -27.94
N GLU A 566 20.46 27.62 -27.32
CA GLU A 566 19.38 26.82 -26.74
C GLU A 566 18.78 25.86 -27.78
N ARG A 567 18.70 24.59 -27.41
CA ARG A 567 18.06 23.53 -28.21
C ARG A 567 16.85 22.97 -27.45
N VAL A 568 15.75 22.86 -28.16
CA VAL A 568 14.56 22.18 -27.62
C VAL A 568 14.86 20.69 -27.52
N ILE A 569 14.74 20.16 -26.28
CA ILE A 569 14.85 18.71 -26.02
C ILE A 569 13.47 18.09 -26.10
N GLU A 570 12.49 18.71 -25.47
CA GLU A 570 11.15 18.18 -25.30
C GLU A 570 10.10 19.27 -25.12
N VAL A 571 8.84 18.93 -25.46
CA VAL A 571 7.67 19.78 -25.20
C VAL A 571 6.64 18.93 -24.44
N SER A 572 6.27 19.37 -23.25
CA SER A 572 5.31 18.68 -22.39
C SER A 572 4.05 19.51 -22.14
N SER A 573 2.94 18.85 -21.93
CA SER A 573 1.68 19.53 -21.56
C SER A 573 1.57 19.84 -20.05
N SER A 574 2.53 19.41 -19.25
CA SER A 574 2.54 19.66 -17.80
C SER A 574 3.93 19.96 -17.27
N LEU A 575 4.03 20.82 -16.25
CA LEU A 575 5.29 21.11 -15.59
C LEU A 575 5.94 19.87 -14.94
N PRO A 576 5.21 19.00 -14.21
CA PRO A 576 5.81 17.77 -13.67
C PRO A 576 6.36 16.84 -14.75
N GLY A 577 5.69 16.77 -15.91
CA GLY A 577 6.17 16.01 -17.05
C GLY A 577 7.48 16.58 -17.62
N ALA A 578 7.55 17.90 -17.84
CA ALA A 578 8.75 18.56 -18.36
C ALA A 578 9.94 18.43 -17.40
N LEU A 579 9.73 18.60 -16.08
CA LEU A 579 10.78 18.45 -15.08
C LEU A 579 11.24 16.98 -14.97
N GLY A 580 10.29 16.00 -15.03
CA GLY A 580 10.60 14.57 -14.99
C GLY A 580 11.45 14.13 -16.19
N SER A 581 11.06 14.52 -17.40
CA SER A 581 11.82 14.22 -18.62
C SER A 581 13.20 14.89 -18.62
N ALA A 582 13.28 16.13 -18.11
CA ALA A 582 14.56 16.79 -17.95
C ALA A 582 15.50 16.04 -16.99
N TYR A 583 15.00 15.52 -15.86
CA TYR A 583 15.78 14.68 -14.95
C TYR A 583 16.27 13.39 -15.62
N GLN A 584 15.41 12.70 -16.35
CA GLN A 584 15.80 11.50 -17.09
C GLN A 584 16.92 11.79 -18.10
N ARG A 585 16.86 12.93 -18.81
CA ARG A 585 17.91 13.37 -19.73
C ARG A 585 19.20 13.74 -19.01
N VAL A 586 19.11 14.31 -17.81
CA VAL A 586 20.29 14.57 -16.97
C VAL A 586 20.98 13.28 -16.59
N ASP A 587 20.25 12.27 -16.15
CA ASP A 587 20.80 10.97 -15.81
C ASP A 587 21.46 10.31 -17.01
N GLU A 588 20.87 10.39 -18.21
CA GLU A 588 21.47 9.93 -19.46
C GLU A 588 22.77 10.70 -19.78
N MET A 589 22.79 12.02 -19.60
CA MET A 589 23.99 12.85 -19.83
C MET A 589 25.09 12.65 -18.81
N LEU A 590 24.76 12.40 -17.54
CA LEU A 590 25.71 12.14 -16.47
C LEU A 590 26.28 10.72 -16.54
N SER A 591 25.51 9.74 -17.01
CA SER A 591 25.93 8.35 -17.19
C SER A 591 26.79 8.09 -18.42
N GLY A 592 27.02 9.08 -19.28
CA GLY A 592 27.80 8.94 -20.51
C GLY A 592 27.11 8.18 -21.65
N TYR A 593 25.77 7.99 -21.56
CA TYR A 593 25.00 7.19 -22.52
C TYR A 593 24.27 8.03 -23.59
N THR A 594 24.48 9.33 -23.69
CA THR A 594 23.86 10.09 -24.76
C THR A 594 24.83 10.41 -25.88
N SER A 595 24.83 9.57 -26.91
CA SER A 595 25.03 10.04 -28.26
C SER A 595 23.78 10.89 -28.63
N ILE A 596 23.85 12.20 -28.43
CA ILE A 596 22.86 13.10 -29.06
C ILE A 596 23.08 12.92 -30.54
N SER A 597 22.27 12.05 -31.18
CA SER A 597 22.35 11.87 -32.62
C SER A 597 22.14 13.23 -33.27
N ALA A 598 23.09 13.63 -34.10
CA ALA A 598 23.06 14.87 -34.87
C ALA A 598 21.94 14.89 -35.94
N ASN A 599 21.01 13.96 -35.90
CA ASN A 599 19.87 13.84 -36.81
C ASN A 599 18.56 14.29 -36.13
N GLY A 600 18.58 15.48 -35.56
CA GLY A 600 17.34 16.19 -35.24
C GLY A 600 16.84 16.91 -36.48
N THR A 601 15.95 16.28 -37.24
CA THR A 601 15.11 16.98 -38.23
C THR A 601 14.31 18.04 -37.50
N SER A 602 14.61 19.30 -37.73
CA SER A 602 13.82 20.46 -37.30
C SER A 602 12.36 20.25 -37.67
N PRO A 603 11.41 20.43 -36.74
CA PRO A 603 10.02 20.59 -37.14
C PRO A 603 9.91 21.92 -37.89
N ALA A 604 9.39 21.85 -39.12
CA ALA A 604 9.13 22.97 -40.02
C ALA A 604 8.30 24.04 -39.26
N ARG A 605 8.71 25.30 -39.40
CA ARG A 605 7.94 26.48 -39.00
C ARG A 605 6.53 26.40 -39.63
N PRO A 606 5.46 26.74 -38.92
CA PRO A 606 4.15 26.89 -39.55
C PRO A 606 4.17 28.07 -40.51
N GLY A 607 4.17 27.76 -41.80
CA GLY A 607 4.02 28.71 -42.89
C GLY A 607 2.56 29.16 -43.02
N ASN A 608 2.38 30.42 -43.26
CA ASN A 608 1.14 31.11 -43.56
C ASN A 608 0.27 30.37 -44.58
N VAL A 609 -0.99 30.24 -44.26
CA VAL A 609 -2.06 29.82 -45.17
C VAL A 609 -2.36 30.96 -46.13
N ALA A 610 -2.15 30.73 -47.42
CA ALA A 610 -2.79 31.46 -48.49
C ALA A 610 -3.51 30.48 -49.44
N ALA A 611 -4.74 30.80 -49.70
CA ALA A 611 -5.74 30.04 -50.47
C ALA A 611 -5.39 29.89 -51.94
N GLY A 612 -5.85 28.83 -52.58
CA GLY A 612 -5.99 28.80 -54.04
C GLY A 612 -6.05 27.40 -54.68
N ASP A 613 -7.26 26.94 -54.85
CA ASP A 613 -7.88 26.23 -55.98
C ASP A 613 -7.18 25.21 -56.89
N LYS A 614 -7.95 24.13 -57.11
CA LYS A 614 -8.18 23.32 -58.34
C LYS A 614 -7.49 21.97 -58.52
N HIS A 615 -8.33 20.96 -58.45
CA HIS A 615 -8.33 19.65 -59.10
C HIS A 615 -8.10 19.72 -60.66
N PRO A 616 -7.92 18.61 -61.47
CA PRO A 616 -8.10 17.17 -61.21
C PRO A 616 -7.23 16.17 -62.04
N ASN A 617 -7.51 14.85 -61.84
CA ASN A 617 -7.35 13.68 -62.76
C ASN A 617 -5.93 13.07 -62.92
N GLY A 618 -5.76 11.81 -62.76
CA GLY A 618 -6.27 10.65 -63.39
C GLY A 618 -5.39 9.40 -63.33
N LYS A 619 -6.05 8.26 -63.24
CA LYS A 619 -5.72 6.92 -63.80
C LYS A 619 -4.73 5.99 -63.10
N ARG A 620 -5.25 4.98 -62.41
CA ARG A 620 -5.34 3.52 -62.76
C ARG A 620 -4.07 2.81 -63.26
N ARG A 621 -3.69 1.71 -62.53
CA ARG A 621 -3.55 0.29 -62.95
C ARG A 621 -2.91 -0.51 -61.82
N ARG A 622 -3.58 -1.51 -61.23
CA ARG A 622 -3.78 -2.94 -61.55
C ARG A 622 -2.49 -3.75 -61.68
N GLY A 623 -2.40 -4.79 -60.84
CA GLY A 623 -1.77 -6.08 -61.16
C GLY A 623 -1.20 -6.78 -59.93
N ARG A 624 -1.89 -7.71 -59.40
CA ARG A 624 -1.84 -9.19 -59.45
C ARG A 624 -0.73 -9.83 -58.59
N ARG A 625 -1.18 -10.55 -57.54
CA ARG A 625 -1.17 -12.03 -57.35
C ARG A 625 0.21 -12.71 -57.34
N ALA A 626 0.55 -13.43 -56.26
CA ALA A 626 0.37 -14.87 -56.03
C ALA A 626 1.09 -15.26 -54.72
N ARG A 627 0.48 -15.95 -53.77
CA ARG A 627 0.51 -17.40 -53.46
C ARG A 627 1.96 -17.94 -53.39
N SER A 628 2.43 -18.57 -52.33
CA SER A 628 1.96 -19.74 -51.63
C SER A 628 2.98 -20.25 -50.59
N ARG A 629 2.51 -20.81 -49.49
CA ARG A 629 2.80 -22.12 -48.92
C ARG A 629 4.11 -22.37 -48.17
N GLN A 630 3.87 -22.79 -46.96
CA GLN A 630 4.39 -23.98 -46.23
C GLN A 630 5.75 -23.86 -45.54
N GLY A 631 5.65 -24.18 -44.29
CA GLY A 631 6.68 -24.60 -43.36
C GLY A 631 6.18 -24.38 -41.94
#